data_d6051533d53a9c20191e647dab29ac23
#
_entry.id   d6051533d53a9c20191e647dab29ac23
#
_cell.length_a   1.000
_cell.length_b   1.000
_cell.length_c   1.000
_cell.angle_alpha   90.00
_cell.angle_beta   90.00
_cell.angle_gamma   90.00
#
_symmetry.space_group_name_H-M   'P 1'
#
loop_
_entity.id
_entity.type
_entity.pdbx_description
1 polymer ?
#
loop_
_entity_poly.entity_id
_entity_poly.type
_entity_poly.pdbx_seq_one_letter_code
_entity_poly.pdbx_strand_id
1 'polypeptide(L)'
;YISVVKALVDEGYTMCIDLTGVDYLNLPNRKVGHGVTPERFEVVANFLSLTLRQRIRVRVQIPENDATLPSLFDLHPGTEAHERETYDMFGISFDGHPDMTRILMPEDWDGHPLRKDYDQGSIPVQFKGSNS
;
A
#
# COMPACT_ATOMS: atom_id res chain seq x y z
N TYR A 1 12.24 8.00 -2.06
CA TYR A 1 11.12 7.35 -2.77
C TYR A 1 10.65 8.18 -3.97
N ILE A 2 10.26 9.42 -3.75
CA ILE A 2 9.78 10.28 -4.86
C ILE A 2 10.88 10.48 -5.91
N SER A 3 12.13 10.71 -5.50
CA SER A 3 13.23 10.88 -6.44
C SER A 3 13.47 9.64 -7.30
N VAL A 4 13.33 8.46 -6.74
CA VAL A 4 13.45 7.19 -7.48
C VAL A 4 12.32 7.06 -8.50
N VAL A 5 11.08 7.32 -8.10
CA VAL A 5 9.92 7.24 -8.99
C VAL A 5 10.03 8.28 -10.11
N LYS A 6 10.46 9.50 -9.79
CA LYS A 6 10.67 10.55 -10.77
C LYS A 6 11.73 10.14 -11.80
N ALA A 7 12.84 9.54 -11.34
CA ALA A 7 13.89 9.05 -12.24
C ALA A 7 13.35 7.94 -13.16
N LEU A 8 12.49 7.05 -12.64
CA LEU A 8 11.86 6.02 -13.44
C LEU A 8 10.93 6.61 -14.51
N VAL A 9 10.17 7.65 -14.20
CA VAL A 9 9.36 8.36 -15.20
C VAL A 9 10.26 8.91 -16.31
N ASP A 10 11.37 9.55 -15.95
CA ASP A 10 12.32 10.12 -16.91
C ASP A 10 12.97 9.03 -17.78
N GLU A 11 13.09 7.80 -17.29
CA GLU A 11 13.62 6.67 -18.04
C GLU A 11 12.56 5.95 -18.89
N GLY A 12 11.30 6.37 -18.84
CA GLY A 12 10.24 5.80 -19.67
C GLY A 12 9.24 4.91 -18.94
N TYR A 13 9.36 4.75 -17.63
CA TYR A 13 8.37 4.03 -16.80
C TYR A 13 7.21 4.96 -16.47
N THR A 14 6.35 5.16 -17.47
CA THR A 14 5.30 6.17 -17.41
C THR A 14 3.98 5.66 -16.81
N MET A 15 3.91 4.36 -16.52
CA MET A 15 2.70 3.76 -15.94
C MET A 15 3.01 3.16 -14.57
N CYS A 16 2.22 3.55 -13.56
CA CYS A 16 2.13 2.82 -12.31
C CYS A 16 0.92 1.89 -12.42
N ILE A 17 1.19 0.60 -12.60
CA ILE A 17 0.12 -0.37 -12.85
C ILE A 17 -0.52 -0.89 -11.58
N ASP A 18 0.18 -0.76 -10.45
CA ASP A 18 -0.31 -1.26 -9.17
C ASP A 18 0.47 -0.61 -8.03
N LEU A 19 -0.22 -0.36 -6.91
CA LEU A 19 0.37 0.08 -5.66
C LEU A 19 -0.44 -0.56 -4.53
N THR A 20 0.22 -1.27 -3.64
CA THR A 20 -0.43 -1.98 -2.54
C THR A 20 0.42 -1.97 -1.27
N GLY A 21 -0.21 -2.28 -0.15
CA GLY A 21 0.45 -2.44 1.13
C GLY A 21 0.61 -3.90 1.52
N VAL A 22 1.58 -4.16 2.39
CA VAL A 22 1.79 -5.47 3.01
C VAL A 22 2.09 -5.26 4.48
N ASP A 23 1.49 -6.08 5.34
CA ASP A 23 1.78 -6.11 6.77
C ASP A 23 2.60 -7.37 7.09
N TYR A 24 3.83 -7.17 7.58
CA TYR A 24 4.74 -8.24 7.92
C TYR A 24 4.84 -8.50 9.42
N LEU A 25 3.82 -8.16 10.20
CA LEU A 25 3.85 -8.32 11.65
C LEU A 25 4.27 -9.73 12.09
N ASN A 26 3.84 -10.75 11.37
CA ASN A 26 4.11 -12.15 11.69
C ASN A 26 5.38 -12.71 11.03
N LEU A 27 6.13 -11.87 10.32
CA LEU A 27 7.35 -12.26 9.59
C LEU A 27 8.49 -11.27 9.85
N PRO A 28 8.94 -11.11 11.12
CA PRO A 28 9.90 -10.06 11.47
C PRO A 28 11.29 -10.28 10.90
N ASN A 29 11.66 -11.51 10.57
CA ASN A 29 13.01 -11.88 10.11
C ASN A 29 13.08 -12.07 8.59
N ARG A 30 12.16 -11.49 7.84
CA ARG A 30 12.18 -11.60 6.37
C ARG A 30 13.37 -10.88 5.78
N LYS A 31 13.79 -11.34 4.62
CA LYS A 31 14.90 -10.73 3.89
C LYS A 31 14.41 -9.53 3.07
N VAL A 32 15.17 -8.46 3.13
CA VAL A 32 14.97 -7.25 2.33
C VAL A 32 16.26 -6.96 1.55
N GLY A 33 16.23 -5.94 0.70
CA GLY A 33 17.40 -5.53 -0.07
C GLY A 33 18.59 -5.15 0.82
N HIS A 34 19.80 -5.27 0.27
CA HIS A 34 21.02 -4.90 0.98
C HIS A 34 20.97 -3.41 1.39
N GLY A 35 21.32 -3.12 2.63
CA GLY A 35 21.29 -1.76 3.18
C GLY A 35 19.92 -1.25 3.57
N VAL A 36 18.88 -2.08 3.46
CA VAL A 36 17.51 -1.73 3.84
C VAL A 36 17.20 -2.36 5.20
N THR A 37 16.62 -1.55 6.08
CA THR A 37 16.11 -2.03 7.38
C THR A 37 14.67 -2.50 7.20
N PRO A 38 14.33 -3.76 7.51
CA PRO A 38 12.96 -4.24 7.42
C PRO A 38 12.07 -3.56 8.46
N GLU A 39 10.89 -3.11 8.03
CA GLU A 39 9.88 -2.50 8.88
C GLU A 39 8.59 -3.35 8.86
N ARG A 40 7.65 -3.02 9.74
CA ARG A 40 6.38 -3.76 9.80
C ARG A 40 5.61 -3.72 8.48
N PHE A 41 5.47 -2.52 7.92
CA PHE A 41 4.72 -2.34 6.68
C PHE A 41 5.64 -2.17 5.47
N GLU A 42 5.13 -2.50 4.32
CA GLU A 42 5.79 -2.26 3.06
C GLU A 42 4.75 -1.77 2.06
N VAL A 43 5.11 -0.76 1.29
CA VAL A 43 4.35 -0.37 0.11
C VAL A 43 5.08 -0.90 -1.12
N VAL A 44 4.35 -1.58 -1.98
CA VAL A 44 4.89 -2.15 -3.22
C VAL A 44 4.22 -1.45 -4.39
N ALA A 45 5.02 -0.81 -5.23
CA ALA A 45 4.54 -0.14 -6.44
C ALA A 45 5.21 -0.77 -7.66
N ASN A 46 4.41 -1.09 -8.67
CA ASN A 46 4.87 -1.71 -9.90
C ASN A 46 4.74 -0.71 -11.05
N PHE A 47 5.85 -0.49 -11.75
CA PHE A 47 5.94 0.46 -12.85
C PHE A 47 6.20 -0.27 -14.17
N LEU A 48 5.64 0.25 -15.24
CA LEU A 48 5.75 -0.33 -16.57
C LEU A 48 6.28 0.69 -17.57
N SER A 49 7.26 0.28 -18.36
CA SER A 49 7.68 0.98 -19.55
C SER A 49 7.23 0.19 -20.78
N LEU A 50 6.32 0.75 -21.56
CA LEU A 50 5.89 0.12 -22.83
C LEU A 50 6.99 0.18 -23.87
N THR A 51 7.77 1.26 -23.88
CA THR A 51 8.87 1.44 -24.83
C THR A 51 9.99 0.42 -24.60
N LEU A 52 10.40 0.26 -23.33
CA LEU A 52 11.44 -0.70 -22.96
C LEU A 52 10.91 -2.12 -22.77
N ARG A 53 9.58 -2.29 -22.70
CA ARG A 53 8.93 -3.58 -22.45
C ARG A 53 9.43 -4.21 -21.15
N GLN A 54 9.56 -3.40 -20.10
CA GLN A 54 10.07 -3.81 -18.79
C GLN A 54 9.18 -3.34 -17.67
N ARG A 55 9.20 -4.10 -16.57
CA ARG A 55 8.56 -3.76 -15.32
C ARG A 55 9.60 -3.59 -14.24
N ILE A 56 9.37 -2.63 -13.35
CA ILE A 56 10.19 -2.43 -12.15
C ILE A 56 9.25 -2.40 -10.95
N ARG A 57 9.64 -3.13 -9.91
CA ARG A 57 8.95 -3.12 -8.62
C ARG A 57 9.78 -2.31 -7.63
N VAL A 58 9.15 -1.33 -7.03
CA VAL A 58 9.73 -0.53 -5.95
C VAL A 58 9.07 -0.95 -4.64
N ARG A 59 9.87 -1.36 -3.66
CA ARG A 59 9.42 -1.76 -2.34
C ARG A 59 9.93 -0.74 -1.32
N VAL A 60 9.01 -0.18 -0.54
CA VAL A 60 9.35 0.85 0.46
C VAL A 60 8.96 0.35 1.84
N GLN A 61 9.92 0.38 2.77
CA GLN A 61 9.69 -0.02 4.15
C GLN A 61 9.06 1.12 4.94
N ILE A 62 7.98 0.83 5.65
CA ILE A 62 7.21 1.82 6.39
C ILE A 62 7.15 1.41 7.87
N PRO A 63 7.70 2.22 8.78
CA PRO A 63 7.65 1.89 10.21
C PRO A 63 6.23 2.01 10.76
N GLU A 64 5.92 1.16 11.73
CA GLU A 64 4.61 1.13 12.38
C GLU A 64 4.27 2.45 13.09
N ASN A 65 5.26 3.05 13.73
CA ASN A 65 5.08 4.26 14.53
C ASN A 65 5.03 5.55 13.69
N ASP A 66 5.31 5.46 12.41
CA ASP A 66 5.24 6.58 11.47
C ASP A 66 4.84 6.04 10.08
N ALA A 67 3.61 5.57 9.99
CA ALA A 67 3.11 4.90 8.80
C ALA A 67 2.66 5.92 7.76
N THR A 68 3.62 6.66 7.21
CA THR A 68 3.39 7.69 6.20
C THR A 68 4.37 7.55 5.04
N LEU A 69 3.94 7.98 3.86
CA LEU A 69 4.72 7.96 2.64
C LEU A 69 4.23 9.09 1.74
N PRO A 70 5.11 9.78 1.00
CA PRO A 70 4.64 10.77 0.04
C PRO A 70 3.74 10.16 -1.03
N SER A 71 2.67 10.85 -1.41
CA SER A 71 1.78 10.43 -2.48
C SER A 71 2.48 10.50 -3.84
N LEU A 72 2.17 9.55 -4.71
CA LEU A 72 2.62 9.56 -6.10
C LEU A 72 1.67 10.32 -7.03
N PHE A 73 0.62 10.93 -6.50
CA PHE A 73 -0.44 11.52 -7.31
C PHE A 73 0.08 12.51 -8.37
N ASP A 74 1.06 13.35 -8.02
CA ASP A 74 1.58 14.34 -8.95
C ASP A 74 2.35 13.71 -10.12
N LEU A 75 2.98 12.55 -9.91
CA LEU A 75 3.72 11.83 -10.94
C LEU A 75 2.86 10.79 -11.67
N HIS A 76 1.95 10.17 -10.94
CA HIS A 76 1.08 9.12 -11.42
C HIS A 76 -0.34 9.32 -10.86
N PRO A 77 -1.17 10.16 -11.48
CA PRO A 77 -2.53 10.42 -10.97
C PRO A 77 -3.40 9.17 -10.85
N GLY A 78 -3.12 8.13 -11.62
CA GLY A 78 -3.84 6.85 -11.53
C GLY A 78 -3.65 6.11 -10.22
N THR A 79 -2.71 6.51 -9.35
CA THR A 79 -2.51 5.90 -8.04
C THR A 79 -3.52 6.38 -6.99
N GLU A 80 -4.37 7.34 -7.31
CA GLU A 80 -5.30 7.96 -6.35
C GLU A 80 -6.09 6.90 -5.58
N ALA A 81 -6.78 6.01 -6.27
CA ALA A 81 -7.59 4.97 -5.65
C ALA A 81 -6.74 3.90 -4.95
N HIS A 82 -5.59 3.52 -5.52
CA HIS A 82 -4.69 2.54 -4.90
C HIS A 82 -4.14 3.03 -3.57
N GLU A 83 -3.78 4.31 -3.48
CA GLU A 83 -3.29 4.91 -2.24
C GLU A 83 -4.40 4.99 -1.19
N ARG A 84 -5.61 5.34 -1.60
CA ARG A 84 -6.77 5.33 -0.67
C ARG A 84 -7.06 3.93 -0.15
N GLU A 85 -7.00 2.91 -1.01
CA GLU A 85 -7.20 1.52 -0.59
C GLU A 85 -6.12 1.08 0.41
N THR A 86 -4.87 1.43 0.16
CA THR A 86 -3.76 1.11 1.08
C THR A 86 -3.94 1.81 2.43
N TYR A 87 -4.38 3.07 2.42
CA TYR A 87 -4.73 3.78 3.64
C TYR A 87 -5.88 3.10 4.37
N ASP A 88 -6.95 2.77 3.65
CA ASP A 88 -8.15 2.19 4.23
C ASP A 88 -7.86 0.81 4.88
N MET A 89 -7.12 -0.04 4.18
CA MET A 89 -6.87 -1.42 4.61
C MET A 89 -5.73 -1.56 5.61
N PHE A 90 -4.71 -0.71 5.55
CA PHE A 90 -3.51 -0.84 6.38
C PHE A 90 -3.25 0.35 7.31
N GLY A 91 -3.88 1.49 7.08
CA GLY A 91 -3.63 2.70 7.86
C GLY A 91 -2.35 3.42 7.49
N ILE A 92 -1.84 3.22 6.28
CA ILE A 92 -0.68 3.93 5.76
C ILE A 92 -1.18 5.20 5.08
N SER A 93 -0.76 6.37 5.56
CA SER A 93 -1.15 7.66 5.00
C SER A 93 -0.21 8.10 3.88
N PHE A 94 -0.76 8.78 2.89
CA PHE A 94 0.02 9.29 1.76
C PHE A 94 -0.03 10.81 1.75
N ASP A 95 1.09 11.45 2.10
CA ASP A 95 1.20 12.91 2.19
C ASP A 95 1.08 13.53 0.81
N GLY A 96 0.25 14.58 0.71
CA GLY A 96 0.00 15.26 -0.56
C GLY A 96 -1.07 14.62 -1.42
N HIS A 97 -1.72 13.57 -0.94
CA HIS A 97 -2.87 12.96 -1.63
C HIS A 97 -4.03 13.97 -1.67
N PRO A 98 -4.75 14.10 -2.80
CA PRO A 98 -5.83 15.07 -2.92
C PRO A 98 -7.04 14.77 -2.04
N ASP A 99 -7.27 13.51 -1.68
CA ASP A 99 -8.44 13.12 -0.88
C ASP A 99 -8.14 11.81 -0.14
N MET A 100 -7.47 11.91 1.02
CA MET A 100 -7.05 10.75 1.81
C MET A 100 -8.21 10.25 2.69
N THR A 101 -9.23 9.72 2.05
CA THR A 101 -10.42 9.16 2.70
C THR A 101 -10.57 7.67 2.39
N ARG A 102 -11.39 6.99 3.19
CA ARG A 102 -11.66 5.57 2.97
C ARG A 102 -12.38 5.34 1.64
N ILE A 103 -12.18 4.17 1.03
CA ILE A 103 -12.76 3.81 -0.25
C ILE A 103 -13.60 2.51 -0.17
N LEU A 104 -13.13 1.51 0.57
CA LEU A 104 -13.80 0.22 0.70
C LEU A 104 -14.66 0.13 1.96
N MET A 105 -14.17 0.69 3.07
CA MET A 105 -14.88 0.68 4.33
C MET A 105 -15.69 1.96 4.50
N PRO A 106 -16.76 1.95 5.32
CA PRO A 106 -17.49 3.17 5.69
C PRO A 106 -16.56 4.18 6.38
N GLU A 107 -16.84 5.47 6.23
CA GLU A 107 -16.02 6.53 6.82
C GLU A 107 -15.87 6.44 8.33
N ASP A 108 -16.89 5.94 9.00
CA ASP A 108 -16.92 5.76 10.46
C ASP A 108 -16.40 4.39 10.92
N TRP A 109 -15.90 3.57 10.01
CA TRP A 109 -15.33 2.27 10.38
C TRP A 109 -14.08 2.45 11.23
N ASP A 110 -13.98 1.67 12.30
CA ASP A 110 -12.84 1.70 13.21
C ASP A 110 -11.83 0.60 12.86
N GLY A 111 -10.57 1.00 12.69
CA GLY A 111 -9.47 0.09 12.38
C GLY A 111 -9.24 -0.13 10.88
N HIS A 112 -8.25 -0.98 10.58
CA HIS A 112 -7.77 -1.25 9.23
C HIS A 112 -7.76 -2.77 9.00
N PRO A 113 -8.70 -3.28 8.19
CA PRO A 113 -9.01 -4.72 8.15
C PRO A 113 -7.91 -5.65 7.67
N LEU A 114 -6.94 -5.18 6.88
CA LEU A 114 -5.85 -6.04 6.40
C LEU A 114 -4.62 -6.05 7.30
N ARG A 115 -4.64 -5.31 8.41
CA ARG A 115 -3.59 -5.46 9.44
C ARG A 115 -3.68 -6.85 10.06
N LYS A 116 -2.52 -7.46 10.31
CA LYS A 116 -2.44 -8.83 10.85
C LYS A 116 -2.95 -8.93 12.29
N ASP A 117 -2.97 -7.83 13.02
CA ASP A 117 -3.49 -7.75 14.40
C ASP A 117 -4.92 -7.19 14.46
N TYR A 118 -5.58 -7.02 13.32
CA TYR A 118 -6.99 -6.61 13.29
C TYR A 118 -7.88 -7.75 13.79
N ASP A 119 -8.76 -7.43 14.75
CA ASP A 119 -9.64 -8.42 15.38
C ASP A 119 -10.86 -8.72 14.50
N GLN A 120 -10.75 -9.76 13.68
CA GLN A 120 -11.85 -10.26 12.86
C GLN A 120 -12.78 -11.19 13.64
N GLY A 121 -12.33 -11.74 14.76
CA GLY A 121 -13.11 -12.66 15.57
C GLY A 121 -14.27 -11.99 16.32
N SER A 122 -14.23 -10.68 16.49
CA SER A 122 -15.30 -9.91 17.11
C SER A 122 -16.50 -9.68 16.19
N ILE A 123 -16.38 -9.95 14.91
CA ILE A 123 -17.46 -9.79 13.93
C ILE A 123 -18.20 -11.12 13.82
N PRO A 124 -19.46 -11.21 14.30
CA PRO A 124 -20.22 -12.44 14.16
C PRO A 124 -20.52 -12.69 12.68
N VAL A 125 -20.01 -13.80 12.16
CA VAL A 125 -20.31 -14.26 10.81
C VAL A 125 -21.45 -15.24 10.89
N GLN A 126 -22.58 -14.90 10.30
CA GLN A 126 -23.74 -15.79 10.24
C GLN A 126 -23.85 -16.41 8.85
N PHE A 127 -23.73 -17.71 8.81
CA PHE A 127 -23.98 -18.48 7.59
C PHE A 127 -25.39 -19.06 7.67
N LYS A 128 -26.34 -18.49 6.93
CA LYS A 128 -27.73 -18.93 6.98
C LYS A 128 -27.91 -20.42 6.66
N GLY A 129 -27.06 -20.97 5.84
CA GLY A 129 -27.12 -22.39 5.49
C GLY A 129 -26.65 -23.32 6.59
N SER A 130 -25.87 -22.86 7.55
CA SER A 130 -25.32 -23.69 8.61
C SER A 130 -26.27 -23.93 9.77
N ASN A 131 -27.37 -23.19 9.84
CA ASN A 131 -28.35 -23.26 10.92
C ASN A 131 -29.63 -24.00 10.52
N SER A 132 -29.65 -24.58 9.35
CA SER A 132 -30.79 -25.31 8.85
C SER A 132 -30.69 -26.80 9.13
#